data_f5aee2601d58975cf7c0fb126e122c08
#
_entry.id   f5aee2601d58975cf7c0fb126e122c08
#
_cell.length_a   1.000
_cell.length_b   1.000
_cell.length_c   1.000
_cell.angle_alpha   90.00
_cell.angle_beta   90.00
_cell.angle_gamma   90.00
#
_symmetry.space_group_name_H-M   'P 1'
#
loop_
_entity.id
_entity.type
_entity.pdbx_description
1 polymer ?
#
loop_
_entity_poly.entity_id
_entity_poly.type
_entity_poly.pdbx_seq_one_letter_code
_entity_poly.pdbx_strand_id
1 'polypeptide(L)'
;MKTDTWKGRDWIAETDYTREEIETLLDVAAELKRAFVLGQDHDLLHRKTLFMVFYNASLRTRNSFEAGMTQLGGHAHFLDVAKIYAPAFANQLKASHSEDIADSARTLSRMGNGIAIRCFGDAVGWQWGMGNAVVREFARWSDAPVINMECDWYHPCQALADI
;
A
#
# COMPACT_ATOMS: atom_id res chain seq x y z
N MET A 1 -14.93 -12.28 13.60
CA MET A 1 -15.03 -11.80 12.19
C MET A 1 -14.38 -12.81 11.26
N LYS A 2 -15.01 -13.11 10.11
CA LYS A 2 -14.40 -14.02 9.12
C LYS A 2 -13.59 -13.21 8.13
N THR A 3 -12.36 -12.88 8.49
CA THR A 3 -11.41 -12.19 7.59
C THR A 3 -10.42 -13.17 6.94
N ASP A 4 -10.54 -14.46 7.22
CA ASP A 4 -9.63 -15.48 6.69
C ASP A 4 -9.59 -15.56 5.16
N THR A 5 -10.71 -15.16 4.50
CA THR A 5 -10.82 -15.12 3.05
C THR A 5 -10.09 -13.93 2.42
N TRP A 6 -9.61 -12.97 3.21
CA TRP A 6 -8.93 -11.76 2.73
C TRP A 6 -7.41 -11.85 2.81
N LYS A 7 -6.90 -12.90 3.40
CA LYS A 7 -5.45 -13.10 3.48
C LYS A 7 -4.84 -13.10 2.08
N GLY A 8 -3.92 -12.15 1.85
CA GLY A 8 -3.24 -12.01 0.57
C GLY A 8 -4.01 -11.21 -0.50
N ARG A 9 -5.23 -10.72 -0.21
CA ARG A 9 -5.94 -9.82 -1.14
C ARG A 9 -5.32 -8.43 -1.16
N ASP A 10 -5.27 -7.86 -2.34
CA ASP A 10 -4.83 -6.49 -2.54
C ASP A 10 -5.90 -5.48 -2.09
N TRP A 11 -5.48 -4.31 -1.65
CA TRP A 11 -6.35 -3.17 -1.36
C TRP A 11 -6.05 -2.03 -2.35
N ILE A 12 -6.61 -2.11 -3.57
CA ILE A 12 -6.31 -1.17 -4.66
C ILE A 12 -7.41 -0.14 -4.87
N ALA A 13 -8.67 -0.59 -4.87
CA ALA A 13 -9.83 0.26 -5.01
C ALA A 13 -10.95 -0.24 -4.09
N GLU A 14 -11.72 0.66 -3.53
CA GLU A 14 -12.91 0.33 -2.74
C GLU A 14 -13.95 -0.44 -3.57
N THR A 15 -13.98 -0.19 -4.87
CA THR A 15 -14.88 -0.88 -5.82
C THR A 15 -14.52 -2.35 -6.07
N ASP A 16 -13.36 -2.81 -5.62
CA ASP A 16 -12.94 -4.21 -5.70
C ASP A 16 -13.56 -5.07 -4.56
N TYR A 17 -14.37 -4.44 -3.68
CA TYR A 17 -14.96 -5.04 -2.48
C TYR A 17 -16.47 -4.86 -2.43
N THR A 18 -17.18 -5.80 -1.81
CA THR A 18 -18.61 -5.67 -1.57
C THR A 18 -18.88 -4.68 -0.43
N ARG A 19 -20.12 -4.22 -0.33
CA ARG A 19 -20.56 -3.34 0.77
C ARG A 19 -20.31 -3.99 2.14
N GLU A 20 -20.63 -5.26 2.30
CA GLU A 20 -20.46 -6.01 3.54
C GLU A 20 -18.98 -6.15 3.92
N GLU A 21 -18.10 -6.29 2.93
CA GLU A 21 -16.65 -6.29 3.15
C GLU A 21 -16.15 -4.92 3.62
N ILE A 22 -16.63 -3.84 3.00
CA ILE A 22 -16.30 -2.47 3.43
C ILE A 22 -16.79 -2.21 4.85
N GLU A 23 -18.03 -2.55 5.17
CA GLU A 23 -18.58 -2.42 6.53
C GLU A 23 -17.72 -3.21 7.55
N THR A 24 -17.29 -4.43 7.19
CA THR A 24 -16.39 -5.21 8.04
C THR A 24 -15.03 -4.55 8.24
N LEU A 25 -14.45 -3.93 7.20
CA LEU A 25 -13.20 -3.16 7.33
C LEU A 25 -13.34 -1.98 8.29
N LEU A 26 -14.45 -1.26 8.21
CA LEU A 26 -14.75 -0.14 9.10
C LEU A 26 -14.93 -0.61 10.55
N ASP A 27 -15.61 -1.71 10.78
CA ASP A 27 -15.77 -2.31 12.12
C ASP A 27 -14.41 -2.71 12.71
N VAL A 28 -13.54 -3.37 11.94
CA VAL A 28 -12.18 -3.72 12.37
C VAL A 28 -11.38 -2.46 12.71
N ALA A 29 -11.45 -1.42 11.88
CA ALA A 29 -10.76 -0.18 12.13
C ALA A 29 -11.23 0.50 13.42
N ALA A 30 -12.56 0.49 13.69
CA ALA A 30 -13.14 1.03 14.91
C ALA A 30 -12.71 0.24 16.16
N GLU A 31 -12.67 -1.09 16.07
CA GLU A 31 -12.17 -1.95 17.15
C GLU A 31 -10.70 -1.70 17.48
N LEU A 32 -9.85 -1.61 16.46
CA LEU A 32 -8.42 -1.33 16.63
C LEU A 32 -8.18 0.07 17.22
N LYS A 33 -8.92 1.06 16.73
CA LYS A 33 -8.88 2.43 17.28
C LYS A 33 -9.27 2.46 18.74
N ARG A 34 -10.32 1.72 19.11
CA ARG A 34 -10.75 1.58 20.51
C ARG A 34 -9.70 0.89 21.38
N ALA A 35 -9.13 -0.22 20.91
CA ALA A 35 -8.06 -0.93 21.61
C ALA A 35 -6.86 -0.02 21.87
N PHE A 36 -6.43 0.73 20.87
CA PHE A 36 -5.34 1.72 20.97
C PHE A 36 -5.62 2.77 22.05
N VAL A 37 -6.80 3.41 22.01
CA VAL A 37 -7.19 4.46 22.99
C VAL A 37 -7.26 3.91 24.41
N LEU A 38 -7.68 2.65 24.58
CA LEU A 38 -7.77 1.99 25.89
C LEU A 38 -6.44 1.38 26.38
N GLY A 39 -5.37 1.50 25.61
CA GLY A 39 -4.07 0.90 25.92
C GLY A 39 -4.11 -0.63 25.95
N GLN A 40 -5.04 -1.24 25.22
CA GLN A 40 -5.14 -2.70 25.11
C GLN A 40 -4.11 -3.21 24.11
N ASP A 41 -3.60 -4.42 24.33
CA ASP A 41 -2.69 -5.08 23.42
C ASP A 41 -3.36 -5.39 22.07
N HIS A 42 -2.74 -4.97 20.97
CA HIS A 42 -3.25 -5.14 19.61
C HIS A 42 -2.12 -5.34 18.59
N ASP A 43 -1.07 -6.05 19.00
CA ASP A 43 0.16 -6.35 18.23
C ASP A 43 -0.10 -7.36 17.08
N LEU A 44 -1.03 -7.03 16.19
CA LEU A 44 -1.50 -7.91 15.12
C LEU A 44 -0.49 -8.11 13.99
N LEU A 45 0.42 -7.17 13.81
CA LEU A 45 1.44 -7.20 12.76
C LEU A 45 2.84 -7.47 13.29
N HIS A 46 2.92 -8.20 14.42
CA HIS A 46 4.19 -8.56 15.03
C HIS A 46 5.16 -9.17 14.01
N ARG A 47 6.35 -8.57 13.90
CA ARG A 47 7.41 -8.95 12.95
C ARG A 47 7.00 -8.89 11.48
N LYS A 48 5.97 -8.13 11.11
CA LYS A 48 5.60 -7.89 9.73
C LYS A 48 6.27 -6.63 9.19
N THR A 49 6.69 -6.68 7.94
CA THR A 49 7.30 -5.56 7.23
C THR A 49 6.42 -5.11 6.09
N LEU A 50 6.12 -3.81 6.03
CA LEU A 50 5.45 -3.14 4.93
C LEU A 50 6.48 -2.30 4.15
N PHE A 51 6.65 -2.53 2.86
CA PHE A 51 7.39 -1.65 1.99
C PHE A 51 6.47 -0.57 1.43
N MET A 52 6.84 0.70 1.63
CA MET A 52 6.07 1.84 1.14
C MET A 52 6.81 2.53 0.01
N VAL A 53 6.36 2.33 -1.23
CA VAL A 53 6.95 2.90 -2.44
C VAL A 53 6.27 4.22 -2.77
N PHE A 54 7.02 5.31 -2.65
CA PHE A 54 6.53 6.66 -2.88
C PHE A 54 7.12 7.25 -4.16
N TYR A 55 6.28 7.42 -5.17
CA TYR A 55 6.58 8.21 -6.37
C TYR A 55 6.37 9.71 -6.14
N ASN A 56 5.55 10.06 -5.16
CA ASN A 56 5.26 11.44 -4.78
C ASN A 56 5.50 11.65 -3.29
N ALA A 57 6.04 12.80 -2.92
CA ALA A 57 6.24 13.16 -1.53
C ALA A 57 4.91 13.23 -0.76
N SER A 58 4.90 12.80 0.50
CA SER A 58 3.74 12.91 1.37
C SER A 58 4.15 12.98 2.84
N LEU A 59 3.62 13.97 3.55
CA LEU A 59 3.77 14.07 4.99
C LEU A 59 2.77 13.16 5.72
N ARG A 60 1.48 13.30 5.42
CA ARG A 60 0.41 12.60 6.15
C ARG A 60 0.39 11.10 5.88
N THR A 61 0.36 10.71 4.61
CA THR A 61 0.31 9.30 4.22
C THR A 61 1.51 8.52 4.76
N ARG A 62 2.73 9.07 4.61
CA ARG A 62 3.93 8.43 5.13
C ARG A 62 3.82 8.18 6.64
N ASN A 63 3.58 9.24 7.41
CA ASN A 63 3.59 9.13 8.86
C ASN A 63 2.42 8.31 9.41
N SER A 64 1.24 8.32 8.77
CA SER A 64 0.11 7.50 9.20
C SER A 64 0.38 6.00 9.02
N PHE A 65 0.98 5.60 7.89
CA PHE A 65 1.35 4.20 7.68
C PHE A 65 2.52 3.76 8.57
N GLU A 66 3.56 4.59 8.75
CA GLU A 66 4.67 4.29 9.67
C GLU A 66 4.16 4.13 11.11
N ALA A 67 3.35 5.09 11.59
CA ALA A 67 2.78 5.03 12.93
C ALA A 67 1.84 3.83 13.11
N GLY A 68 0.95 3.56 12.13
CA GLY A 68 0.05 2.42 12.16
C GLY A 68 0.78 1.09 12.22
N MET A 69 1.80 0.90 11.40
CA MET A 69 2.63 -0.31 11.45
C MET A 69 3.31 -0.49 12.80
N THR A 70 3.88 0.58 13.36
CA THR A 70 4.53 0.55 14.68
C THR A 70 3.54 0.23 15.78
N GLN A 71 2.36 0.84 15.77
CA GLN A 71 1.30 0.62 16.77
C GLN A 71 0.74 -0.80 16.72
N LEU A 72 0.78 -1.45 15.55
CA LEU A 72 0.37 -2.84 15.35
C LEU A 72 1.54 -3.84 15.49
N GLY A 73 2.70 -3.42 15.99
CA GLY A 73 3.87 -4.27 16.26
C GLY A 73 4.71 -4.63 15.04
N GLY A 74 4.43 -4.02 13.90
CA GLY A 74 5.16 -4.20 12.65
C GLY A 74 6.20 -3.12 12.39
N HIS A 75 6.74 -3.13 11.18
CA HIS A 75 7.70 -2.15 10.69
C HIS A 75 7.33 -1.67 9.30
N ALA A 76 7.52 -0.39 9.02
CA ALA A 76 7.34 0.19 7.69
C ALA A 76 8.66 0.70 7.13
N HIS A 77 8.98 0.32 5.90
CA HIS A 77 10.12 0.82 5.13
C HIS A 77 9.68 1.88 4.14
N PHE A 78 10.17 3.09 4.32
CA PHE A 78 9.95 4.17 3.36
C PHE A 78 10.95 4.08 2.20
N LEU A 79 10.42 3.95 0.97
CA LEU A 79 11.18 3.90 -0.27
C LEU A 79 10.79 5.11 -1.13
N ASP A 80 11.67 6.12 -1.17
CA ASP A 80 11.57 7.26 -2.08
C ASP A 80 12.16 6.85 -3.44
N VAL A 81 11.34 6.80 -4.49
CA VAL A 81 11.79 6.37 -5.82
C VAL A 81 12.88 7.28 -6.39
N ALA A 82 13.00 8.53 -5.91
CA ALA A 82 14.09 9.41 -6.29
C ALA A 82 15.45 9.03 -5.68
N LYS A 83 15.47 8.10 -4.72
CA LYS A 83 16.65 7.65 -3.97
C LYS A 83 17.01 6.18 -4.19
N ILE A 84 16.24 5.47 -4.97
CA ILE A 84 16.45 4.07 -5.34
C ILE A 84 16.44 3.95 -6.88
N TYR A 85 16.65 2.77 -7.42
CA TYR A 85 16.28 2.49 -8.80
C TYR A 85 14.77 2.51 -8.91
N ALA A 86 14.23 3.55 -9.55
CA ALA A 86 12.78 3.76 -9.62
C ALA A 86 12.09 2.61 -10.35
N PRO A 87 11.14 1.91 -9.74
CA PRO A 87 10.36 0.89 -10.45
C PRO A 87 9.59 1.53 -11.61
N ALA A 88 9.74 0.96 -12.81
CA ALA A 88 9.12 1.44 -14.04
C ALA A 88 8.65 0.26 -14.89
N PHE A 89 7.74 0.53 -15.83
CA PHE A 89 7.35 -0.49 -16.82
C PHE A 89 8.53 -0.89 -17.70
N ALA A 90 8.58 -2.16 -18.12
CA ALA A 90 9.67 -2.70 -18.93
C ALA A 90 10.01 -1.87 -20.19
N ASN A 91 9.00 -1.25 -20.82
CA ASN A 91 9.16 -0.38 -21.99
C ASN A 91 9.58 1.08 -21.65
N GLN A 92 9.69 1.42 -20.37
CA GLN A 92 10.06 2.76 -19.87
C GLN A 92 11.38 2.75 -19.09
N LEU A 93 12.09 1.63 -19.06
CA LEU A 93 13.33 1.49 -18.31
C LEU A 93 14.41 2.45 -18.82
N LYS A 94 15.02 3.16 -17.86
CA LYS A 94 16.20 4.01 -18.11
C LYS A 94 17.41 3.31 -17.54
N ALA A 95 18.38 3.00 -18.39
CA ALA A 95 19.63 2.38 -17.96
C ALA A 95 20.22 3.13 -16.76
N SER A 96 20.63 2.39 -15.74
CA SER A 96 21.25 2.89 -14.48
C SER A 96 20.35 3.69 -13.51
N HIS A 97 19.06 3.90 -13.82
CA HIS A 97 18.18 4.72 -12.95
C HIS A 97 16.81 4.10 -12.68
N SER A 98 16.49 2.98 -13.31
CA SER A 98 15.20 2.31 -13.10
C SER A 98 15.34 0.80 -13.10
N GLU A 99 14.39 0.14 -12.45
CA GLU A 99 14.23 -1.30 -12.37
C GLU A 99 12.84 -1.71 -12.85
N ASP A 100 12.68 -2.91 -13.38
CA ASP A 100 11.37 -3.40 -13.80
C ASP A 100 10.43 -3.55 -12.58
N ILE A 101 9.19 -3.06 -12.71
CA ILE A 101 8.18 -3.22 -11.67
C ILE A 101 7.99 -4.69 -11.29
N ALA A 102 8.04 -5.60 -12.27
CA ALA A 102 7.91 -7.04 -12.01
C ALA A 102 9.02 -7.59 -11.12
N ASP A 103 10.27 -7.16 -11.34
CA ASP A 103 11.41 -7.58 -10.53
C ASP A 103 11.39 -6.92 -9.16
N SER A 104 11.06 -5.62 -9.09
CA SER A 104 10.87 -4.89 -7.84
C SER A 104 9.79 -5.53 -6.97
N ALA A 105 8.62 -5.84 -7.54
CA ALA A 105 7.49 -6.44 -6.83
C ALA A 105 7.84 -7.83 -6.27
N ARG A 106 8.44 -8.70 -7.09
CA ARG A 106 8.90 -10.02 -6.67
C ARG A 106 9.94 -9.94 -5.56
N THR A 107 10.91 -9.04 -5.70
CA THR A 107 11.98 -8.86 -4.72
C THR A 107 11.44 -8.37 -3.38
N LEU A 108 10.62 -7.31 -3.39
CA LEU A 108 10.03 -6.75 -2.17
C LEU A 108 9.09 -7.75 -1.49
N SER A 109 8.29 -8.51 -2.25
CA SER A 109 7.38 -9.51 -1.68
C SER A 109 8.09 -10.72 -1.04
N ARG A 110 9.35 -10.99 -1.40
CA ARG A 110 10.18 -12.00 -0.71
C ARG A 110 10.75 -11.50 0.61
N MET A 111 10.94 -10.20 0.76
CA MET A 111 11.54 -9.59 1.96
C MET A 111 10.49 -9.05 2.92
N GLY A 112 9.30 -8.70 2.44
CA GLY A 112 8.22 -8.10 3.22
C GLY A 112 6.93 -8.88 3.20
N ASN A 113 5.94 -8.35 3.93
CA ASN A 113 4.62 -8.95 4.09
C ASN A 113 3.51 -8.14 3.41
N GLY A 114 3.86 -6.99 2.83
CA GLY A 114 2.98 -6.13 2.05
C GLY A 114 3.77 -5.04 1.34
N ILE A 115 3.21 -4.51 0.26
CA ILE A 115 3.75 -3.40 -0.51
C ILE A 115 2.67 -2.33 -0.61
N ALA A 116 2.96 -1.12 -0.15
CA ALA A 116 2.05 0.01 -0.26
C ALA A 116 2.61 1.03 -1.26
N ILE A 117 1.78 1.56 -2.16
CA ILE A 117 2.23 2.37 -3.29
C ILE A 117 1.46 3.67 -3.36
N ARG A 118 2.19 4.78 -3.55
CA ARG A 118 1.64 6.09 -3.83
C ARG A 118 2.23 6.58 -5.15
N CYS A 119 1.37 6.74 -6.19
CA CYS A 119 1.81 7.07 -7.53
C CYS A 119 0.75 7.82 -8.34
N PHE A 120 1.00 9.09 -8.68
CA PHE A 120 0.13 9.91 -9.54
C PHE A 120 0.86 11.15 -10.08
N GLY A 121 0.16 11.95 -10.89
CA GLY A 121 0.58 13.29 -11.32
C GLY A 121 1.88 13.31 -12.12
N ASP A 122 2.83 14.15 -11.72
CA ASP A 122 4.11 14.35 -12.39
C ASP A 122 4.97 13.09 -12.48
N ALA A 123 4.89 12.22 -11.47
CA ALA A 123 5.61 10.94 -11.45
C ALA A 123 5.23 10.02 -12.62
N VAL A 124 4.03 10.18 -13.17
CA VAL A 124 3.52 9.44 -14.33
C VAL A 124 3.26 10.34 -15.54
N GLY A 125 3.91 11.50 -15.59
CA GLY A 125 3.80 12.44 -16.70
C GLY A 125 2.38 13.00 -16.89
N TRP A 126 1.59 13.10 -15.82
CA TRP A 126 0.18 13.56 -15.85
C TRP A 126 -0.73 12.73 -16.76
N GLN A 127 -0.35 11.48 -17.06
CA GLN A 127 -1.17 10.56 -17.85
C GLN A 127 -2.24 9.92 -16.96
N TRP A 128 -3.51 10.24 -17.22
CA TRP A 128 -4.65 9.71 -16.50
C TRP A 128 -4.71 8.17 -16.58
N GLY A 129 -4.85 7.51 -15.42
CA GLY A 129 -4.87 6.06 -15.28
C GLY A 129 -3.49 5.41 -15.14
N MET A 130 -2.41 6.13 -15.38
CA MET A 130 -1.06 5.55 -15.33
C MET A 130 -0.60 5.25 -13.90
N GLY A 131 -0.98 6.07 -12.93
CA GLY A 131 -0.72 5.78 -11.51
C GLY A 131 -1.43 4.51 -11.06
N ASN A 132 -2.69 4.34 -11.43
CA ASN A 132 -3.43 3.10 -11.18
C ASN A 132 -2.78 1.89 -11.88
N ALA A 133 -2.31 2.07 -13.12
CA ALA A 133 -1.61 1.01 -13.86
C ALA A 133 -0.33 0.57 -13.14
N VAL A 134 0.44 1.49 -12.57
CA VAL A 134 1.63 1.17 -11.74
C VAL A 134 1.23 0.32 -10.54
N VAL A 135 0.21 0.73 -9.77
CA VAL A 135 -0.25 -0.03 -8.60
C VAL A 135 -0.69 -1.45 -8.99
N ARG A 136 -1.47 -1.58 -10.08
CA ARG A 136 -1.95 -2.89 -10.56
C ARG A 136 -0.83 -3.75 -11.13
N GLU A 137 0.20 -3.17 -11.72
CA GLU A 137 1.35 -3.94 -12.19
C GLU A 137 2.16 -4.51 -11.00
N PHE A 138 2.34 -3.76 -9.93
CA PHE A 138 2.89 -4.31 -8.68
C PHE A 138 2.06 -5.47 -8.14
N ALA A 139 0.72 -5.32 -8.09
CA ALA A 139 -0.18 -6.37 -7.63
C ALA A 139 -0.11 -7.64 -8.48
N ARG A 140 0.07 -7.47 -9.79
CA ARG A 140 0.21 -8.60 -10.72
C ARG A 140 1.43 -9.49 -10.43
N TRP A 141 2.53 -8.91 -9.94
CA TRP A 141 3.81 -9.60 -9.78
C TRP A 141 4.22 -9.85 -8.33
N SER A 142 3.51 -9.29 -7.38
CA SER A 142 3.77 -9.47 -5.96
C SER A 142 3.15 -10.75 -5.41
N ASP A 143 3.91 -11.50 -4.60
CA ASP A 143 3.39 -12.60 -3.78
C ASP A 143 2.78 -12.10 -2.45
N ALA A 144 3.00 -10.83 -2.10
CA ALA A 144 2.46 -10.17 -0.92
C ALA A 144 1.34 -9.18 -1.32
N PRO A 145 0.34 -8.93 -0.46
CA PRO A 145 -0.73 -7.99 -0.77
C PRO A 145 -0.20 -6.59 -1.09
N VAL A 146 -0.81 -5.95 -2.08
CA VAL A 146 -0.51 -4.59 -2.50
C VAL A 146 -1.60 -3.64 -2.02
N ILE A 147 -1.18 -2.51 -1.44
CA ILE A 147 -2.05 -1.47 -0.92
C ILE A 147 -1.86 -0.20 -1.74
N ASN A 148 -2.93 0.31 -2.30
CA ASN A 148 -2.95 1.62 -2.93
C ASN A 148 -3.06 2.71 -1.85
N MET A 149 -1.99 3.46 -1.60
CA MET A 149 -2.02 4.60 -0.68
C MET A 149 -2.69 5.82 -1.30
N GLU A 150 -2.49 6.03 -2.60
CA GLU A 150 -3.15 7.01 -3.46
C GLU A 150 -2.64 6.84 -4.90
N CYS A 151 -3.53 6.79 -5.85
CA CYS A 151 -3.22 6.92 -7.27
C CYS A 151 -4.13 7.97 -7.93
N ASP A 152 -4.02 8.13 -9.25
CA ASP A 152 -4.82 9.09 -10.00
C ASP A 152 -6.30 8.72 -10.16
N TRP A 153 -6.68 7.46 -9.86
CA TRP A 153 -8.08 7.00 -9.89
C TRP A 153 -8.67 6.81 -8.50
N TYR A 154 -7.89 6.28 -7.55
CA TYR A 154 -8.39 5.84 -6.25
C TYR A 154 -7.52 6.33 -5.10
N HIS A 155 -8.16 6.65 -3.99
CA HIS A 155 -7.53 6.83 -2.69
C HIS A 155 -8.33 6.05 -1.64
N PRO A 156 -8.27 4.70 -1.67
CA PRO A 156 -9.21 3.86 -0.95
C PRO A 156 -9.18 4.04 0.57
N CYS A 157 -8.02 4.36 1.15
CA CYS A 157 -7.94 4.67 2.58
C CYS A 157 -8.63 5.99 2.94
N GLN A 158 -8.59 7.00 2.04
CA GLN A 158 -9.31 8.26 2.24
C GLN A 158 -10.82 8.04 2.06
N ALA A 159 -11.22 7.28 1.05
CA ALA A 159 -12.64 6.95 0.84
C ALA A 159 -13.28 6.31 2.07
N LEU A 160 -12.57 5.37 2.75
CA LEU A 160 -13.04 4.80 4.02
C LEU A 160 -13.11 5.80 5.17
N ALA A 161 -12.23 6.81 5.17
CA ALA A 161 -12.20 7.82 6.23
C ALA A 161 -13.30 8.89 6.06
N ASP A 162 -13.87 9.01 4.86
CA ASP A 162 -14.91 9.99 4.52
C ASP A 162 -16.33 9.43 4.76
N ILE A 163 -16.49 8.14 5.08
CA ILE A 163 -17.75 7.48 5.43
C ILE A 163 -18.02 7.64 6.93
#